data_2ae4f12c9cc6b7a502e55b364a510015
#
_entry.id   2ae4f12c9cc6b7a502e55b364a510015
#
_cell.length_a   1.000
_cell.length_b   1.000
_cell.length_c   1.000
_cell.angle_alpha   90.00
_cell.angle_beta   90.00
_cell.angle_gamma   90.00
#
_symmetry.space_group_name_H-M   'P 1'
#
loop_
_entity.id
_entity.type
_entity.pdbx_description
1 polymer ?
#
loop_
_entity_poly.entity_id
_entity_poly.type
_entity_poly.pdbx_seq_one_letter_code
_entity_poly.pdbx_strand_id
1 'polypeptide(L)'
;MIEAPLQLADPLLEEPVIRIGLAAILGLFLGLEREWSEKSAGIRTFSLISLLGAVFTILALETALGVSLLALGGLLVIAQGVLLAVEGLIGKNDAGLSLTTSVSMLVAYGVGALVAAGFVLEGVAVAVLSSLLLVLKRELHEFAGGLSRAEVRASAEFAILAFVVLPLLPAAYVLSVGGVEIPIEPPVVWLMVVAVAAIGIVNYAIVTTYGGRGIAVTGFVGGLASSTAVVGTMLDHVRQRP
;
A
#
# COMPACT_ATOMS: atom_id res chain seq x y z
N MET A 1 -15.77 14.37 -15.16
CA MET A 1 -15.86 15.41 -14.12
C MET A 1 -15.11 14.80 -12.95
N ILE A 2 -13.85 15.17 -12.76
CA ILE A 2 -13.03 14.71 -11.62
C ILE A 2 -13.55 15.50 -10.44
N GLU A 3 -14.19 14.83 -9.47
CA GLU A 3 -14.61 15.48 -8.23
C GLU A 3 -13.39 16.12 -7.58
N ALA A 4 -13.55 17.37 -7.13
CA ALA A 4 -12.49 18.06 -6.42
C ALA A 4 -12.07 17.23 -5.20
N PRO A 5 -10.76 17.09 -4.93
CA PRO A 5 -10.29 16.34 -3.77
C PRO A 5 -10.91 16.92 -2.50
N LEU A 6 -11.12 16.06 -1.50
CA LEU A 6 -11.62 16.42 -0.18
C LEU A 6 -10.62 17.41 0.46
N GLN A 7 -10.78 18.68 0.13
CA GLN A 7 -9.96 19.74 0.73
C GLN A 7 -10.43 19.88 2.17
N LEU A 8 -9.52 19.63 3.11
CA LEU A 8 -9.67 20.15 4.47
C LEU A 8 -9.73 21.67 4.30
N ALA A 9 -10.96 22.21 4.32
CA ALA A 9 -11.24 23.64 4.13
C ALA A 9 -10.86 24.43 5.40
N ASP A 10 -9.62 24.25 5.86
CA ASP A 10 -9.04 25.06 6.94
C ASP A 10 -8.21 26.17 6.29
N PRO A 11 -8.62 27.47 6.43
CA PRO A 11 -7.92 28.58 5.82
C PRO A 11 -6.45 28.67 6.24
N LEU A 12 -6.07 28.10 7.38
CA LEU A 12 -4.67 28.03 7.82
C LEU A 12 -3.82 27.13 6.90
N LEU A 13 -4.40 26.08 6.33
CA LEU A 13 -3.68 25.17 5.42
C LEU A 13 -3.56 25.73 4.00
N GLU A 14 -4.20 26.83 3.69
CA GLU A 14 -4.05 27.53 2.40
C GLU A 14 -2.78 28.39 2.35
N GLU A 15 -2.24 28.77 3.50
CA GLU A 15 -1.03 29.59 3.59
C GLU A 15 0.23 28.81 3.15
N PRO A 16 0.98 29.29 2.14
CA PRO A 16 2.16 28.60 1.62
C PRO A 16 3.21 28.29 2.69
N VAL A 17 3.38 29.20 3.66
CA VAL A 17 4.35 29.03 4.76
C VAL A 17 3.99 27.83 5.63
N ILE A 18 2.70 27.63 5.90
CA ILE A 18 2.22 26.49 6.69
C ILE A 18 2.42 25.19 5.94
N ARG A 19 2.16 25.17 4.62
CA ARG A 19 2.43 24.01 3.76
C ARG A 19 3.92 23.65 3.72
N ILE A 20 4.79 24.64 3.64
CA ILE A 20 6.25 24.44 3.72
C ILE A 20 6.64 23.84 5.08
N GLY A 21 6.11 24.39 6.17
CA GLY A 21 6.34 23.86 7.52
C GLY A 21 5.87 22.41 7.66
N LEU A 22 4.68 22.11 7.17
CA LEU A 22 4.12 20.76 7.19
C LEU A 22 4.93 19.79 6.34
N ALA A 23 5.38 20.20 5.15
CA ALA A 23 6.27 19.40 4.31
C ALA A 23 7.57 19.07 5.05
N ALA A 24 8.17 20.03 5.76
CA ALA A 24 9.35 19.82 6.57
C ALA A 24 9.10 18.77 7.68
N ILE A 25 7.99 18.88 8.39
CA ILE A 25 7.60 17.97 9.48
C ILE A 25 7.37 16.55 8.93
N LEU A 26 6.68 16.40 7.82
CA LEU A 26 6.45 15.09 7.20
C LEU A 26 7.77 14.47 6.69
N GLY A 27 8.66 15.28 6.14
CA GLY A 27 10.01 14.85 5.78
C GLY A 27 10.82 14.41 7.01
N LEU A 28 10.77 15.16 8.12
CA LEU A 28 11.34 14.78 9.41
C LEU A 28 10.80 13.42 9.87
N PHE A 29 9.48 13.24 9.80
CA PHE A 29 8.81 12.01 10.21
C PHE A 29 9.30 10.80 9.40
N LEU A 30 9.39 10.91 8.07
CA LEU A 30 9.96 9.87 7.21
C LEU A 30 11.42 9.57 7.53
N GLY A 31 12.20 10.62 7.85
CA GLY A 31 13.61 10.50 8.22
C GLY A 31 13.87 9.88 9.58
N LEU A 32 12.91 9.92 10.51
CA LEU A 32 13.05 9.35 11.86
C LEU A 32 13.37 7.85 11.81
N GLU A 33 12.61 7.11 11.01
CA GLU A 33 12.83 5.67 10.86
C GLU A 33 14.21 5.38 10.23
N ARG A 34 14.62 6.21 9.25
CA ARG A 34 15.93 6.08 8.60
C ARG A 34 17.09 6.32 9.56
N GLU A 35 16.99 7.33 10.40
CA GLU A 35 17.96 7.63 11.45
C GLU A 35 18.03 6.49 12.48
N TRP A 36 16.87 6.03 12.96
CA TRP A 36 16.78 4.92 13.90
C TRP A 36 17.35 3.61 13.34
N SER A 37 17.19 3.38 12.04
CA SER A 37 17.73 2.21 11.33
C SER A 37 19.19 2.41 10.86
N GLU A 38 19.90 3.44 11.33
CA GLU A 38 21.32 3.75 11.00
C GLU A 38 21.59 3.79 9.49
N LYS A 39 20.66 4.40 8.71
CA LYS A 39 20.80 4.55 7.27
C LYS A 39 21.63 5.80 6.94
N SER A 40 22.26 5.78 5.76
CA SER A 40 23.12 6.86 5.26
C SER A 40 22.43 8.22 5.11
N ALA A 41 21.11 8.24 4.91
CA ALA A 41 20.28 9.45 4.85
C ALA A 41 19.26 9.43 5.99
N GLY A 42 19.38 10.40 6.91
CA GLY A 42 18.55 10.49 8.12
C GLY A 42 17.56 11.68 8.09
N ILE A 43 17.13 12.08 9.28
CA ILE A 43 16.08 13.09 9.55
C ILE A 43 16.30 14.38 8.74
N ARG A 44 17.51 14.95 8.77
CA ARG A 44 17.80 16.23 8.10
C ARG A 44 17.67 16.12 6.59
N THR A 45 18.21 15.04 6.02
CA THR A 45 18.19 14.82 4.57
C THR A 45 16.77 14.70 4.05
N PHE A 46 15.94 13.91 4.72
CA PHE A 46 14.53 13.70 4.34
C PHE A 46 13.69 14.98 4.47
N SER A 47 13.92 15.76 5.56
CA SER A 47 13.26 17.06 5.73
C SER A 47 13.64 18.05 4.62
N LEU A 48 14.93 18.14 4.29
CA LEU A 48 15.42 19.03 3.21
C LEU A 48 14.88 18.61 1.84
N ILE A 49 14.80 17.32 1.56
CA ILE A 49 14.24 16.79 0.30
C ILE A 49 12.76 17.11 0.20
N SER A 50 11.98 16.94 1.28
CA SER A 50 10.56 17.31 1.31
C SER A 50 10.37 18.83 1.14
N LEU A 51 11.18 19.64 1.80
CA LEU A 51 11.22 21.09 1.61
C LEU A 51 11.51 21.48 0.17
N LEU A 52 12.48 20.83 -0.47
CA LEU A 52 12.83 21.06 -1.87
C LEU A 52 11.63 20.77 -2.79
N GLY A 53 10.93 19.65 -2.56
CA GLY A 53 9.69 19.31 -3.25
C GLY A 53 8.61 20.39 -3.10
N ALA A 54 8.43 20.89 -1.87
CA ALA A 54 7.46 21.95 -1.59
C ALA A 54 7.81 23.27 -2.30
N VAL A 55 9.04 23.71 -2.17
CA VAL A 55 9.51 24.96 -2.81
C VAL A 55 9.39 24.91 -4.32
N PHE A 56 9.83 23.83 -4.94
CA PHE A 56 9.76 23.69 -6.41
C PHE A 56 8.32 23.59 -6.89
N THR A 57 7.41 23.00 -6.11
CA THR A 57 5.99 22.97 -6.44
C THR A 57 5.36 24.35 -6.37
N ILE A 58 5.66 25.15 -5.34
CA ILE A 58 5.17 26.55 -5.25
C ILE A 58 5.67 27.35 -6.45
N LEU A 59 6.97 27.23 -6.78
CA LEU A 59 7.51 27.91 -7.95
C LEU A 59 6.89 27.39 -9.26
N ALA A 60 6.50 26.12 -9.32
CA ALA A 60 5.85 25.52 -10.48
C ALA A 60 4.43 26.11 -10.69
N LEU A 61 3.74 26.43 -9.63
CA LEU A 61 2.42 27.03 -9.70
C LEU A 61 2.47 28.51 -10.10
N GLU A 62 3.56 29.21 -9.73
CA GLU A 62 3.68 30.67 -9.91
C GLU A 62 4.44 31.07 -11.18
N THR A 63 5.23 30.17 -11.77
CA THR A 63 6.12 30.52 -12.91
C THR A 63 6.02 29.53 -14.06
N ALA A 64 6.20 30.01 -15.28
CA ALA A 64 6.24 29.16 -16.47
C ALA A 64 7.38 28.14 -16.49
N LEU A 65 8.48 28.40 -15.76
CA LEU A 65 9.61 27.48 -15.60
C LEU A 65 9.43 26.47 -14.49
N GLY A 66 8.37 26.57 -13.70
CA GLY A 66 8.20 25.82 -12.46
C GLY A 66 8.10 24.32 -12.67
N VAL A 67 7.40 23.86 -13.72
CA VAL A 67 7.32 22.42 -14.05
C VAL A 67 8.72 21.86 -14.33
N SER A 68 9.56 22.63 -15.04
CA SER A 68 10.94 22.21 -15.31
C SER A 68 11.80 22.16 -14.04
N LEU A 69 11.60 23.11 -13.11
CA LEU A 69 12.27 23.10 -11.81
C LEU A 69 11.84 21.91 -10.95
N LEU A 70 10.54 21.59 -10.93
CA LEU A 70 10.01 20.43 -10.23
C LEU A 70 10.59 19.12 -10.79
N ALA A 71 10.66 18.99 -12.12
CA ALA A 71 11.29 17.84 -12.76
C ALA A 71 12.79 17.75 -12.46
N LEU A 72 13.50 18.88 -12.50
CA LEU A 72 14.93 18.94 -12.18
C LEU A 72 15.20 18.54 -10.71
N GLY A 73 14.38 19.01 -9.76
CA GLY A 73 14.47 18.61 -8.36
C GLY A 73 14.29 17.11 -8.19
N GLY A 74 13.28 16.51 -8.83
CA GLY A 74 13.08 15.07 -8.83
C GLY A 74 14.30 14.31 -9.42
N LEU A 75 14.87 14.78 -10.52
CA LEU A 75 16.07 14.20 -11.12
C LEU A 75 17.29 14.28 -10.20
N LEU A 76 17.47 15.39 -9.48
CA LEU A 76 18.55 15.53 -8.50
C LEU A 76 18.38 14.53 -7.34
N VAL A 77 17.16 14.33 -6.85
CA VAL A 77 16.88 13.32 -5.81
C VAL A 77 17.14 11.91 -6.32
N ILE A 78 16.77 11.60 -7.57
CA ILE A 78 17.08 10.32 -8.21
C ILE A 78 18.60 10.13 -8.32
N ALA A 79 19.33 11.16 -8.78
CA ALA A 79 20.80 11.11 -8.88
C ALA A 79 21.47 10.85 -7.53
N GLN A 80 21.02 11.52 -6.47
CA GLN A 80 21.49 11.27 -5.10
C GLN A 80 21.17 9.82 -4.66
N GLY A 81 19.98 9.33 -4.96
CA GLY A 81 19.59 7.95 -4.67
C GLY A 81 20.48 6.92 -5.39
N VAL A 82 20.80 7.17 -6.66
CA VAL A 82 21.72 6.33 -7.44
C VAL A 82 23.13 6.36 -6.86
N LEU A 83 23.65 7.54 -6.49
CA LEU A 83 24.96 7.65 -5.86
C LEU A 83 25.04 6.84 -4.56
N LEU A 84 24.04 6.95 -3.68
CA LEU A 84 23.95 6.16 -2.46
C LEU A 84 23.88 4.65 -2.73
N ALA A 85 23.16 4.25 -3.77
CA ALA A 85 23.07 2.84 -4.16
C ALA A 85 24.42 2.31 -4.66
N VAL A 86 25.14 3.11 -5.45
CA VAL A 86 26.47 2.77 -5.97
C VAL A 86 27.50 2.70 -4.83
N GLU A 87 27.50 3.65 -3.91
CA GLU A 87 28.38 3.63 -2.73
C GLU A 87 28.13 2.37 -1.87
N GLY A 88 26.87 1.98 -1.69
CA GLY A 88 26.52 0.75 -1.00
C GLY A 88 27.01 -0.51 -1.70
N LEU A 89 27.12 -0.51 -3.04
CA LEU A 89 27.64 -1.63 -3.83
C LEU A 89 29.18 -1.73 -3.76
N ILE A 90 29.89 -0.59 -3.71
CA ILE A 90 31.35 -0.53 -3.70
C ILE A 90 31.90 -0.70 -2.28
N GLY A 91 31.18 -0.20 -1.27
CA GLY A 91 31.52 -0.35 0.13
C GLY A 91 31.32 -1.79 0.59
N LYS A 92 32.41 -2.44 1.07
CA LYS A 92 32.37 -3.80 1.64
C LYS A 92 31.58 -3.91 2.96
N ASN A 93 30.87 -2.90 3.39
CA ASN A 93 30.00 -2.95 4.54
C ASN A 93 28.65 -3.48 4.11
N ASP A 94 28.10 -4.45 4.85
CA ASP A 94 26.75 -5.02 4.77
C ASP A 94 25.59 -4.01 4.98
N ALA A 95 25.84 -2.73 4.76
CA ALA A 95 24.80 -1.72 4.58
C ALA A 95 24.05 -2.08 3.29
N GLY A 96 23.19 -3.11 3.41
CA GLY A 96 22.43 -3.66 2.31
C GLY A 96 21.90 -2.56 1.42
N LEU A 97 22.14 -2.76 0.14
CA LEU A 97 21.72 -1.91 -0.97
C LEU A 97 20.56 -1.02 -0.58
N SER A 98 20.84 0.26 -0.49
CA SER A 98 19.90 1.24 0.01
C SER A 98 18.84 1.63 -1.05
N LEU A 99 18.40 0.65 -1.86
CA LEU A 99 17.33 0.87 -2.84
C LEU A 99 16.09 1.45 -2.15
N THR A 100 15.76 0.90 -0.98
CA THR A 100 14.63 1.42 -0.18
C THR A 100 14.88 2.86 0.28
N THR A 101 16.13 3.22 0.63
CA THR A 101 16.48 4.60 1.00
C THR A 101 16.36 5.53 -0.20
N SER A 102 16.85 5.12 -1.37
CA SER A 102 16.74 5.90 -2.60
C SER A 102 15.30 6.16 -3.00
N VAL A 103 14.44 5.12 -2.95
CA VAL A 103 13.01 5.26 -3.23
C VAL A 103 12.32 6.12 -2.18
N SER A 104 12.63 5.95 -0.89
CA SER A 104 12.02 6.75 0.17
C SER A 104 12.42 8.24 0.12
N MET A 105 13.62 8.58 -0.38
CA MET A 105 13.99 9.97 -0.66
C MET A 105 13.10 10.58 -1.74
N LEU A 106 12.81 9.84 -2.82
CA LEU A 106 11.90 10.29 -3.87
C LEU A 106 10.46 10.44 -3.34
N VAL A 107 10.02 9.53 -2.48
CA VAL A 107 8.73 9.66 -1.77
C VAL A 107 8.68 10.93 -0.92
N ALA A 108 9.74 11.24 -0.17
CA ALA A 108 9.80 12.46 0.62
C ALA A 108 9.70 13.72 -0.24
N TYR A 109 10.35 13.73 -1.41
CA TYR A 109 10.22 14.79 -2.39
C TYR A 109 8.77 14.95 -2.87
N GLY A 110 8.12 13.84 -3.22
CA GLY A 110 6.72 13.79 -3.64
C GLY A 110 5.75 14.23 -2.53
N VAL A 111 6.00 13.87 -1.27
CA VAL A 111 5.22 14.33 -0.11
C VAL A 111 5.27 15.85 0.01
N GLY A 112 6.46 16.45 -0.08
CA GLY A 112 6.60 17.89 -0.09
C GLY A 112 5.85 18.56 -1.24
N ALA A 113 5.94 17.97 -2.43
CA ALA A 113 5.23 18.44 -3.62
C ALA A 113 3.70 18.36 -3.46
N LEU A 114 3.16 17.26 -2.96
CA LEU A 114 1.72 17.06 -2.70
C LEU A 114 1.19 18.11 -1.72
N VAL A 115 1.85 18.27 -0.58
CA VAL A 115 1.43 19.21 0.45
C VAL A 115 1.43 20.66 -0.07
N ALA A 116 2.47 21.04 -0.80
CA ALA A 116 2.59 22.38 -1.37
C ALA A 116 1.54 22.63 -2.48
N ALA A 117 1.16 21.59 -3.23
CA ALA A 117 0.09 21.67 -4.23
C ALA A 117 -1.32 21.73 -3.62
N GLY A 118 -1.47 21.60 -2.28
CA GLY A 118 -2.74 21.61 -1.58
C GLY A 118 -3.32 20.24 -1.29
N PHE A 119 -2.71 19.15 -1.74
CA PHE A 119 -3.08 17.76 -1.45
C PHE A 119 -2.52 17.33 -0.08
N VAL A 120 -2.96 18.04 0.98
CA VAL A 120 -2.39 17.87 2.32
C VAL A 120 -2.69 16.47 2.89
N LEU A 121 -3.93 16.01 2.76
CA LEU A 121 -4.35 14.70 3.28
C LEU A 121 -3.60 13.56 2.59
N GLU A 122 -3.47 13.65 1.28
CA GLU A 122 -2.73 12.68 0.46
C GLU A 122 -1.25 12.66 0.82
N GLY A 123 -0.65 13.84 1.01
CA GLY A 123 0.75 13.97 1.46
C GLY A 123 0.97 13.34 2.83
N VAL A 124 0.07 13.58 3.80
CA VAL A 124 0.10 12.94 5.12
C VAL A 124 -0.08 11.42 4.99
N ALA A 125 -1.06 10.98 4.20
CA ALA A 125 -1.31 9.55 4.00
C ALA A 125 -0.09 8.84 3.40
N VAL A 126 0.54 9.42 2.36
CA VAL A 126 1.75 8.88 1.75
C VAL A 126 2.90 8.82 2.75
N ALA A 127 3.11 9.87 3.54
CA ALA A 127 4.17 9.92 4.55
C ALA A 127 3.97 8.84 5.63
N VAL A 128 2.74 8.71 6.17
CA VAL A 128 2.42 7.73 7.22
C VAL A 128 2.54 6.30 6.70
N LEU A 129 1.94 6.00 5.54
CA LEU A 129 2.01 4.67 4.94
C LEU A 129 3.44 4.27 4.58
N SER A 130 4.22 5.21 4.02
CA SER A 130 5.61 4.96 3.70
C SER A 130 6.44 4.68 4.95
N SER A 131 6.27 5.49 6.00
CA SER A 131 6.95 5.26 7.29
C SER A 131 6.58 3.90 7.89
N LEU A 132 5.29 3.53 7.85
CA LEU A 132 4.82 2.22 8.31
C LEU A 132 5.49 1.07 7.55
N LEU A 133 5.55 1.15 6.21
CA LEU A 133 6.20 0.12 5.39
C LEU A 133 7.70 0.01 5.69
N LEU A 134 8.36 1.13 6.03
CA LEU A 134 9.77 1.14 6.39
C LEU A 134 10.01 0.51 7.77
N VAL A 135 9.16 0.83 8.75
CA VAL A 135 9.21 0.24 10.11
C VAL A 135 8.94 -1.26 10.06
N LEU A 136 7.92 -1.68 9.32
CA LEU A 136 7.51 -3.09 9.21
C LEU A 136 8.42 -3.94 8.29
N LYS A 137 9.54 -3.41 7.84
CA LYS A 137 10.44 -4.13 6.89
C LYS A 137 10.79 -5.53 7.37
N ARG A 138 11.15 -5.70 8.63
CA ARG A 138 11.55 -6.99 9.20
C ARG A 138 10.37 -7.95 9.25
N GLU A 139 9.26 -7.49 9.78
CA GLU A 139 8.03 -8.27 9.91
C GLU A 139 7.49 -8.71 8.54
N LEU A 140 7.51 -7.83 7.57
CA LEU A 140 7.13 -8.14 6.19
C LEU A 140 8.08 -9.15 5.54
N HIS A 141 9.37 -9.06 5.81
CA HIS A 141 10.36 -10.01 5.29
C HIS A 141 10.20 -11.39 5.93
N GLU A 142 10.03 -11.45 7.25
CA GLU A 142 9.77 -12.69 7.99
C GLU A 142 8.45 -13.33 7.53
N PHE A 143 7.39 -12.52 7.36
CA PHE A 143 6.12 -12.97 6.83
C PHE A 143 6.26 -13.55 5.41
N ALA A 144 6.90 -12.82 4.50
CA ALA A 144 7.11 -13.28 3.12
C ALA A 144 7.97 -14.54 3.06
N GLY A 145 9.02 -14.63 3.90
CA GLY A 145 9.88 -15.82 4.00
C GLY A 145 9.18 -17.05 4.59
N GLY A 146 8.14 -16.83 5.39
CA GLY A 146 7.30 -17.90 5.97
C GLY A 146 6.25 -18.47 5.00
N LEU A 147 5.94 -17.74 3.91
CA LEU A 147 4.93 -18.19 2.96
C LEU A 147 5.44 -19.35 2.08
N SER A 148 4.66 -20.40 2.01
CA SER A 148 4.86 -21.48 1.05
C SER A 148 4.49 -21.05 -0.38
N ARG A 149 4.99 -21.75 -1.38
CA ARG A 149 4.60 -21.52 -2.78
C ARG A 149 3.09 -21.69 -3.00
N ALA A 150 2.46 -22.58 -2.27
CA ALA A 150 1.02 -22.83 -2.34
C ALA A 150 0.23 -21.63 -1.84
N GLU A 151 0.67 -20.99 -0.73
CA GLU A 151 0.04 -19.81 -0.16
C GLU A 151 0.17 -18.59 -1.08
N VAL A 152 1.36 -18.37 -1.63
CA VAL A 152 1.60 -17.30 -2.62
C VAL A 152 0.71 -17.48 -3.84
N ARG A 153 0.58 -18.72 -4.33
CA ARG A 153 -0.30 -19.03 -5.47
C ARG A 153 -1.76 -18.80 -5.13
N ALA A 154 -2.24 -19.30 -3.99
CA ALA A 154 -3.62 -19.09 -3.55
C ALA A 154 -3.96 -17.59 -3.37
N SER A 155 -3.01 -16.81 -2.84
CA SER A 155 -3.17 -15.36 -2.71
C SER A 155 -3.26 -14.67 -4.07
N ALA A 156 -2.43 -15.09 -5.04
CA ALA A 156 -2.48 -14.56 -6.40
C ALA A 156 -3.80 -14.93 -7.12
N GLU A 157 -4.25 -16.18 -6.99
CA GLU A 157 -5.54 -16.63 -7.53
C GLU A 157 -6.70 -15.83 -6.93
N PHE A 158 -6.68 -15.61 -5.62
CA PHE A 158 -7.65 -14.76 -4.94
C PHE A 158 -7.61 -13.30 -5.45
N ALA A 159 -6.43 -12.73 -5.60
CA ALA A 159 -6.29 -11.37 -6.12
C ALA A 159 -6.86 -11.24 -7.54
N ILE A 160 -6.65 -12.23 -8.40
CA ILE A 160 -7.24 -12.28 -9.74
C ILE A 160 -8.78 -12.31 -9.64
N LEU A 161 -9.34 -13.17 -8.81
CA LEU A 161 -10.79 -13.26 -8.62
C LEU A 161 -11.40 -11.95 -8.10
N ALA A 162 -10.75 -11.32 -7.11
CA ALA A 162 -11.27 -10.13 -6.44
C ALA A 162 -11.06 -8.84 -7.23
N PHE A 163 -9.90 -8.66 -7.88
CA PHE A 163 -9.51 -7.38 -8.46
C PHE A 163 -9.51 -7.35 -9.99
N VAL A 164 -9.46 -8.51 -10.64
CA VAL A 164 -9.48 -8.59 -12.11
C VAL A 164 -10.84 -9.05 -12.62
N VAL A 165 -11.35 -10.17 -12.11
CA VAL A 165 -12.59 -10.75 -12.64
C VAL A 165 -13.81 -9.93 -12.21
N LEU A 166 -13.89 -9.54 -10.93
CA LEU A 166 -15.05 -8.80 -10.40
C LEU A 166 -15.37 -7.51 -11.18
N PRO A 167 -14.42 -6.59 -11.46
CA PRO A 167 -14.73 -5.37 -12.21
C PRO A 167 -14.99 -5.60 -13.70
N LEU A 168 -14.65 -6.77 -14.25
CA LEU A 168 -14.92 -7.12 -15.65
C LEU A 168 -16.32 -7.71 -15.87
N LEU A 169 -17.05 -8.06 -14.81
CA LEU A 169 -18.37 -8.61 -14.91
C LEU A 169 -19.39 -7.54 -15.34
N PRO A 170 -20.37 -7.88 -16.21
CA PRO A 170 -21.44 -6.97 -16.56
C PRO A 170 -22.29 -6.67 -15.31
N ALA A 171 -22.75 -5.41 -15.18
CA ALA A 171 -23.52 -4.97 -14.01
C ALA A 171 -24.82 -5.74 -13.81
N ALA A 172 -25.49 -6.11 -14.92
CA ALA A 172 -26.70 -6.89 -14.92
C ALA A 172 -26.76 -7.81 -16.14
N TYR A 173 -27.35 -8.97 -15.95
CA TYR A 173 -27.63 -9.94 -17.03
C TYR A 173 -29.03 -10.49 -16.85
N VAL A 174 -29.82 -10.53 -17.94
CA VAL A 174 -31.16 -11.10 -17.93
C VAL A 174 -31.10 -12.50 -18.51
N LEU A 175 -31.37 -13.51 -17.70
CA LEU A 175 -31.47 -14.90 -18.13
C LEU A 175 -32.93 -15.19 -18.48
N SER A 176 -33.20 -15.51 -19.77
CA SER A 176 -34.53 -15.91 -20.23
C SER A 176 -34.64 -17.44 -20.26
N VAL A 177 -35.45 -18.01 -19.38
CA VAL A 177 -35.63 -19.45 -19.28
C VAL A 177 -37.15 -19.72 -19.38
N GLY A 178 -37.60 -20.41 -20.43
CA GLY A 178 -39.00 -20.80 -20.60
C GLY A 178 -39.98 -19.63 -20.69
N GLY A 179 -39.55 -18.46 -21.13
CA GLY A 179 -40.38 -17.24 -21.22
C GLY A 179 -40.43 -16.42 -19.93
N VAL A 180 -39.71 -16.83 -18.88
CA VAL A 180 -39.52 -16.06 -17.65
C VAL A 180 -38.18 -15.36 -17.70
N GLU A 181 -38.20 -14.06 -17.50
CA GLU A 181 -37.00 -13.23 -17.40
C GLU A 181 -36.52 -13.15 -15.94
N ILE A 182 -35.30 -13.65 -15.67
CA ILE A 182 -34.68 -13.64 -14.36
C ILE A 182 -33.55 -12.66 -14.40
N PRO A 183 -33.66 -11.49 -13.74
CA PRO A 183 -32.51 -10.56 -13.64
C PRO A 183 -31.49 -11.16 -12.70
N ILE A 184 -30.25 -11.25 -13.15
CA ILE A 184 -29.09 -11.69 -12.38
C ILE A 184 -28.11 -10.52 -12.32
N GLU A 185 -27.56 -10.28 -11.15
CA GLU A 185 -26.47 -9.33 -10.94
C GLU A 185 -25.15 -10.10 -10.76
N PRO A 186 -24.41 -10.38 -11.84
CA PRO A 186 -23.20 -11.19 -11.77
C PRO A 186 -22.16 -10.67 -10.76
N PRO A 187 -21.96 -9.35 -10.55
CA PRO A 187 -21.03 -8.85 -9.55
C PRO A 187 -21.40 -9.24 -8.12
N VAL A 188 -22.72 -9.27 -7.80
CA VAL A 188 -23.22 -9.68 -6.47
C VAL A 188 -22.95 -11.16 -6.22
N VAL A 189 -23.24 -12.00 -7.21
CA VAL A 189 -22.97 -13.45 -7.13
C VAL A 189 -21.46 -13.68 -7.01
N TRP A 190 -20.65 -12.96 -7.81
CA TRP A 190 -19.22 -13.09 -7.78
C TRP A 190 -18.60 -12.60 -6.46
N LEU A 191 -19.15 -11.55 -5.87
CA LEU A 191 -18.75 -11.08 -4.56
C LEU A 191 -18.90 -12.16 -3.48
N MET A 192 -19.91 -13.00 -3.57
CA MET A 192 -20.05 -14.17 -2.69
C MET A 192 -18.92 -15.18 -2.91
N VAL A 193 -18.49 -15.40 -4.16
CA VAL A 193 -17.33 -16.27 -4.47
C VAL A 193 -16.06 -15.70 -3.85
N VAL A 194 -15.84 -14.39 -4.02
CA VAL A 194 -14.70 -13.69 -3.44
C VAL A 194 -14.72 -13.76 -1.90
N ALA A 195 -15.88 -13.57 -1.28
CA ALA A 195 -16.03 -13.65 0.17
C ALA A 195 -15.71 -15.07 0.70
N VAL A 196 -16.20 -16.11 0.04
CA VAL A 196 -15.91 -17.51 0.41
C VAL A 196 -14.42 -17.81 0.25
N ALA A 197 -13.80 -17.37 -0.85
CA ALA A 197 -12.38 -17.53 -1.08
C ALA A 197 -11.52 -16.80 -0.01
N ALA A 198 -11.93 -15.58 0.36
CA ALA A 198 -11.28 -14.81 1.44
C ALA A 198 -11.35 -15.55 2.79
N ILE A 199 -12.53 -16.06 3.14
CA ILE A 199 -12.72 -16.87 4.36
C ILE A 199 -11.81 -18.11 4.32
N GLY A 200 -11.69 -18.76 3.17
CA GLY A 200 -10.81 -19.92 2.97
C GLY A 200 -9.34 -19.60 3.25
N ILE A 201 -8.84 -18.48 2.73
CA ILE A 201 -7.45 -18.01 2.94
C ILE A 201 -7.22 -17.67 4.42
N VAL A 202 -8.13 -16.92 5.03
CA VAL A 202 -8.06 -16.56 6.45
C VAL A 202 -8.07 -17.82 7.34
N ASN A 203 -8.95 -18.77 7.04
CA ASN A 203 -9.03 -20.04 7.73
C ASN A 203 -7.69 -20.81 7.62
N TYR A 204 -7.15 -20.91 6.41
CA TYR A 204 -5.88 -21.58 6.17
C TYR A 204 -4.74 -20.91 6.97
N ALA A 205 -4.65 -19.58 6.94
CA ALA A 205 -3.64 -18.83 7.69
C ALA A 205 -3.74 -19.07 9.21
N ILE A 206 -4.95 -19.07 9.75
CA ILE A 206 -5.17 -19.33 11.19
C ILE A 206 -4.79 -20.76 11.56
N VAL A 207 -5.20 -21.76 10.77
CA VAL A 207 -4.89 -23.17 11.03
C VAL A 207 -3.39 -23.42 10.95
N THR A 208 -2.71 -22.82 9.97
CA THR A 208 -1.26 -22.97 9.80
C THR A 208 -0.49 -22.33 10.95
N THR A 209 -0.95 -21.19 11.44
CA THR A 209 -0.27 -20.43 12.53
C THR A 209 -0.56 -21.03 13.92
N TYR A 210 -1.79 -21.43 14.19
CA TYR A 210 -2.24 -21.85 15.53
C TYR A 210 -2.49 -23.37 15.68
N GLY A 211 -2.32 -24.14 14.61
CA GLY A 211 -2.50 -25.59 14.62
C GLY A 211 -3.92 -26.01 15.02
N GLY A 212 -4.03 -27.07 15.85
CA GLY A 212 -5.32 -27.63 16.24
C GLY A 212 -6.23 -26.67 17.03
N ARG A 213 -5.67 -25.68 17.71
CA ARG A 213 -6.45 -24.61 18.37
C ARG A 213 -7.04 -23.62 17.36
N GLY A 214 -6.38 -23.43 16.24
CA GLY A 214 -6.87 -22.60 15.13
C GLY A 214 -8.16 -23.14 14.53
N ILE A 215 -8.33 -24.46 14.46
CA ILE A 215 -9.54 -25.10 13.91
C ILE A 215 -10.78 -24.74 14.73
N ALA A 216 -10.69 -24.66 16.05
CA ALA A 216 -11.82 -24.29 16.89
C ALA A 216 -12.21 -22.81 16.72
N VAL A 217 -11.21 -21.92 16.61
CA VAL A 217 -11.45 -20.47 16.43
C VAL A 217 -12.04 -20.21 15.05
N THR A 218 -11.51 -20.84 14.01
CA THR A 218 -12.03 -20.69 12.63
C THR A 218 -13.39 -21.33 12.45
N GLY A 219 -13.67 -22.47 13.11
CA GLY A 219 -14.99 -23.09 13.11
C GLY A 219 -16.05 -22.17 13.71
N PHE A 220 -15.69 -21.42 14.76
CA PHE A 220 -16.58 -20.47 15.40
C PHE A 220 -16.78 -19.19 14.53
N VAL A 221 -15.72 -18.56 14.07
CA VAL A 221 -15.78 -17.32 13.27
C VAL A 221 -16.37 -17.60 11.88
N GLY A 222 -15.96 -18.70 11.23
CA GLY A 222 -16.50 -19.09 9.95
C GLY A 222 -17.98 -19.55 10.02
N GLY A 223 -18.40 -20.17 11.13
CA GLY A 223 -19.78 -20.53 11.39
C GLY A 223 -20.71 -19.33 11.53
N LEU A 224 -20.20 -18.20 12.02
CA LEU A 224 -20.93 -16.94 12.07
C LEU A 224 -21.12 -16.31 10.67
N ALA A 225 -20.16 -16.55 9.76
CA ALA A 225 -20.20 -15.98 8.40
C ALA A 225 -20.96 -16.88 7.40
N SER A 226 -20.80 -18.19 7.47
CA SER A 226 -21.53 -19.16 6.62
C SER A 226 -21.33 -20.60 7.12
N SER A 227 -22.40 -21.20 7.63
CA SER A 227 -22.41 -22.60 8.10
C SER A 227 -22.02 -23.60 7.00
N THR A 228 -22.39 -23.32 5.75
CA THR A 228 -22.15 -24.21 4.60
C THR A 228 -20.68 -24.23 4.19
N ALA A 229 -20.00 -23.08 4.20
CA ALA A 229 -18.58 -22.98 3.86
C ALA A 229 -17.70 -23.69 4.92
N VAL A 230 -18.08 -23.61 6.20
CA VAL A 230 -17.36 -24.27 7.31
C VAL A 230 -17.46 -25.79 7.21
N VAL A 231 -18.65 -26.32 6.90
CA VAL A 231 -18.85 -27.77 6.72
C VAL A 231 -18.02 -28.27 5.55
N GLY A 232 -17.96 -27.54 4.43
CA GLY A 232 -17.14 -27.89 3.26
C GLY A 232 -15.65 -27.98 3.60
N THR A 233 -15.11 -26.98 4.29
CA THR A 233 -13.67 -26.94 4.67
C THR A 233 -13.34 -28.01 5.74
N MET A 234 -14.25 -28.30 6.67
CA MET A 234 -14.06 -29.38 7.65
C MET A 234 -14.05 -30.77 7.00
N LEU A 235 -14.94 -31.01 6.04
CA LEU A 235 -14.96 -32.29 5.31
C LEU A 235 -13.70 -32.52 4.49
N ASP A 236 -13.13 -31.51 3.88
CA ASP A 236 -11.85 -31.59 3.17
C ASP A 236 -10.69 -31.90 4.12
N HIS A 237 -10.69 -31.34 5.31
CA HIS A 237 -9.66 -31.57 6.32
C HIS A 237 -9.70 -32.99 6.90
N VAL A 238 -10.91 -33.56 7.07
CA VAL A 238 -11.09 -34.95 7.50
C VAL A 238 -10.68 -35.95 6.41
N ARG A 239 -10.91 -35.61 5.13
CA ARG A 239 -10.49 -36.45 4.00
C ARG A 239 -8.98 -36.53 3.80
N GLN A 240 -8.23 -35.54 4.23
CA GLN A 240 -6.77 -35.45 4.07
C GLN A 240 -5.98 -36.07 5.23
N ARG A 241 -6.65 -36.58 6.26
CA ARG A 241 -6.03 -37.38 7.32
C ARG A 241 -6.33 -38.85 7.09
N PRO A 242 -5.32 -39.67 6.74
CA PRO A 242 -5.47 -41.13 6.64
C PRO A 242 -5.73 -41.76 8.01
#